data_601b78f4883985c643e50b795114b136
#
_entry.id   601b78f4883985c643e50b795114b136
#
_cell.length_a   1.000
_cell.length_b   1.000
_cell.length_c   1.000
_cell.angle_alpha   90.00
_cell.angle_beta   90.00
_cell.angle_gamma   90.00
#
_symmetry.space_group_name_H-M   'P 1'
#
loop_
_entity.id
_entity.type
_entity.pdbx_description
1 polymer ?
#
loop_
_entity_poly.entity_id
_entity_poly.type
_entity_poly.pdbx_seq_one_letter_code
_entity_poly.pdbx_strand_id
1 'polypeptide(L)'
;MAPGELIDSADLTIASVPKAFAPKDAAKKVSDVAGRQSVVQQTSGTAVSLSSVSGSKKPASIATAVTEGHVAYTVALDSSTGLSPLLSVGDKVDVLASVNDGQVVTTERLADSIRVLALDGNLSGTKSDGYSNVTIEVTEDQALALSSASGIRLVALPETGEANNAE
;
A
#
# COMPACT_ATOMS: atom_id res chain seq x y z
N MET A 1 14.26 -1.27 17.15
CA MET A 1 13.18 -1.01 16.17
C MET A 1 12.01 -1.91 16.50
N ALA A 2 10.81 -1.36 16.54
CA ALA A 2 9.56 -2.10 16.77
C ALA A 2 9.00 -2.69 15.45
N PRO A 3 8.12 -3.71 15.53
CA PRO A 3 7.38 -4.17 14.35
C PRO A 3 6.57 -3.02 13.74
N GLY A 4 6.63 -2.89 12.41
CA GLY A 4 6.01 -1.78 11.66
C GLY A 4 6.86 -0.51 11.55
N GLU A 5 7.94 -0.41 12.28
CA GLU A 5 8.85 0.73 12.24
C GLU A 5 9.67 0.74 10.93
N LEU A 6 9.80 1.91 10.32
CA LEU A 6 10.59 2.09 9.10
C LEU A 6 12.08 2.02 9.44
N ILE A 7 12.81 1.24 8.68
CA ILE A 7 14.26 1.08 8.84
C ILE A 7 14.97 2.23 8.14
N ASP A 8 15.59 3.12 8.90
CA ASP A 8 16.42 4.18 8.34
C ASP A 8 17.84 3.65 8.03
N SER A 9 18.44 4.17 6.97
CA SER A 9 19.82 3.86 6.63
C SER A 9 20.82 4.30 7.70
N ALA A 10 20.48 5.32 8.48
CA ALA A 10 21.29 5.81 9.59
C ALA A 10 21.34 4.82 10.77
N ASP A 11 20.32 3.95 10.92
CA ASP A 11 20.27 2.94 11.98
C ASP A 11 21.02 1.65 11.61
N LEU A 12 21.59 1.58 10.41
CA LEU A 12 22.22 0.40 9.86
C LEU A 12 23.73 0.56 9.73
N THR A 13 24.45 -0.48 10.13
CA THR A 13 25.91 -0.55 9.96
C THR A 13 26.26 -1.88 9.29
N ILE A 14 27.18 -1.86 8.33
CA ILE A 14 27.71 -3.10 7.74
C ILE A 14 28.83 -3.61 8.64
N ALA A 15 28.64 -4.84 9.15
CA ALA A 15 29.65 -5.52 9.96
C ALA A 15 30.07 -6.84 9.28
N SER A 16 31.35 -7.17 9.39
CA SER A 16 31.86 -8.46 8.93
C SER A 16 31.60 -9.51 10.04
N VAL A 17 30.78 -10.48 9.74
CA VAL A 17 30.41 -11.56 10.69
C VAL A 17 30.84 -12.91 10.09
N PRO A 18 31.47 -13.80 10.90
CA PRO A 18 31.78 -15.16 10.45
C PRO A 18 30.50 -15.88 9.97
N LYS A 19 30.61 -16.62 8.87
CA LYS A 19 29.48 -17.26 8.18
C LYS A 19 28.65 -18.18 9.09
N ALA A 20 29.29 -18.74 10.12
CA ALA A 20 28.64 -19.62 11.12
C ALA A 20 27.64 -18.86 12.03
N PHE A 21 27.76 -17.54 12.17
CA PHE A 21 26.93 -16.72 13.05
C PHE A 21 25.99 -15.79 12.28
N ALA A 22 26.12 -15.72 10.95
CA ALA A 22 25.23 -14.93 10.12
C ALA A 22 23.95 -15.72 9.80
N PRO A 23 22.76 -15.11 9.89
CA PRO A 23 21.54 -15.72 9.38
C PRO A 23 21.70 -16.08 7.89
N LYS A 24 21.06 -17.17 7.44
CA LYS A 24 21.16 -17.63 6.04
C LYS A 24 20.71 -16.57 5.04
N ASP A 25 19.73 -15.75 5.42
CA ASP A 25 19.11 -14.68 4.65
C ASP A 25 19.47 -13.27 5.16
N ALA A 26 20.64 -13.13 5.82
CA ALA A 26 21.11 -11.83 6.28
C ALA A 26 21.24 -10.85 5.12
N ALA A 27 20.76 -9.61 5.32
CA ALA A 27 20.94 -8.53 4.38
C ALA A 27 22.44 -8.24 4.18
N LYS A 28 22.86 -8.09 2.93
CA LYS A 28 24.28 -7.88 2.57
C LYS A 28 24.61 -6.44 2.29
N LYS A 29 23.61 -5.63 2.01
CA LYS A 29 23.73 -4.20 1.71
C LYS A 29 22.69 -3.43 2.50
N VAL A 30 23.04 -2.22 2.92
CA VAL A 30 22.07 -1.30 3.54
C VAL A 30 20.85 -1.09 2.64
N SER A 31 21.07 -0.99 1.31
CA SER A 31 19.99 -0.82 0.32
C SER A 31 18.99 -1.97 0.26
N ASP A 32 19.32 -3.15 0.79
CA ASP A 32 18.42 -4.31 0.75
C ASP A 32 17.27 -4.17 1.77
N VAL A 33 17.49 -3.39 2.83
CA VAL A 33 16.56 -3.26 3.97
C VAL A 33 16.18 -1.81 4.29
N ALA A 34 17.01 -0.83 3.96
CA ALA A 34 16.67 0.58 4.16
C ALA A 34 15.41 0.97 3.38
N GLY A 35 14.50 1.70 4.04
CA GLY A 35 13.21 2.08 3.50
C GLY A 35 12.14 0.97 3.53
N ARG A 36 12.44 -0.19 4.15
CA ARG A 36 11.45 -1.23 4.44
C ARG A 36 10.99 -1.13 5.89
N GLN A 37 9.87 -1.76 6.22
CA GLN A 37 9.40 -1.86 7.60
C GLN A 37 9.90 -3.15 8.24
N SER A 38 10.27 -3.07 9.52
CA SER A 38 10.54 -4.26 10.30
C SER A 38 9.24 -5.01 10.59
N VAL A 39 9.18 -6.32 10.33
CA VAL A 39 8.02 -7.16 10.67
C VAL A 39 8.17 -7.83 12.03
N VAL A 40 9.34 -7.74 12.63
CA VAL A 40 9.64 -8.26 13.98
C VAL A 40 10.37 -7.21 14.79
N GLN A 41 10.41 -7.39 16.12
CA GLN A 41 11.23 -6.53 16.96
C GLN A 41 12.71 -6.76 16.66
N GLN A 42 13.45 -5.69 16.32
CA GLN A 42 14.89 -5.73 16.06
C GLN A 42 15.64 -5.13 17.25
N THR A 43 16.63 -5.85 17.72
CA THR A 43 17.53 -5.40 18.80
C THR A 43 18.82 -4.83 18.21
N SER A 44 19.36 -3.79 18.83
CA SER A 44 20.66 -3.23 18.41
C SER A 44 21.76 -4.28 18.47
N GLY A 45 22.63 -4.31 17.44
CA GLY A 45 23.72 -5.26 17.32
C GLY A 45 23.33 -6.62 16.72
N THR A 46 22.05 -6.82 16.33
CA THR A 46 21.63 -8.04 15.61
C THR A 46 21.71 -7.86 14.10
N ALA A 47 22.04 -8.96 13.39
CA ALA A 47 22.02 -8.97 11.94
C ALA A 47 20.56 -8.93 11.43
N VAL A 48 20.28 -8.03 10.48
CA VAL A 48 18.94 -7.91 9.87
C VAL A 48 18.79 -8.97 8.79
N SER A 49 17.77 -9.82 8.93
CA SER A 49 17.38 -10.82 7.92
C SER A 49 16.42 -10.20 6.90
N LEU A 50 16.49 -10.65 5.64
CA LEU A 50 15.52 -10.24 4.61
C LEU A 50 14.09 -10.71 4.93
N SER A 51 13.93 -11.81 5.64
CA SER A 51 12.65 -12.32 6.13
C SER A 51 12.07 -11.51 7.31
N SER A 52 12.89 -10.70 7.98
CA SER A 52 12.48 -9.85 9.11
C SER A 52 12.03 -8.44 8.68
N VAL A 53 11.98 -8.17 7.39
CA VAL A 53 11.56 -6.89 6.82
C VAL A 53 10.45 -7.07 5.79
N SER A 54 9.62 -6.05 5.60
CA SER A 54 8.55 -6.07 4.60
C SER A 54 9.11 -6.33 3.19
N GLY A 55 8.34 -7.02 2.34
CA GLY A 55 8.74 -7.34 0.96
C GLY A 55 8.94 -6.11 0.08
N SER A 56 8.24 -5.03 0.36
CA SER A 56 8.29 -3.78 -0.41
C SER A 56 8.96 -2.66 0.37
N LYS A 57 9.73 -1.81 -0.31
CA LYS A 57 10.21 -0.55 0.27
C LYS A 57 9.04 0.40 0.41
N LYS A 58 8.95 1.10 1.55
CA LYS A 58 7.98 2.17 1.71
C LYS A 58 8.35 3.31 0.75
N PRO A 59 7.42 3.80 -0.07
CA PRO A 59 7.68 4.98 -0.89
C PRO A 59 8.01 6.18 -0.01
N ALA A 60 9.03 6.93 -0.39
CA ALA A 60 9.41 8.14 0.33
C ALA A 60 8.39 9.27 0.15
N SER A 61 7.63 9.24 -0.95
CA SER A 61 6.56 10.20 -1.26
C SER A 61 5.49 9.55 -2.12
N ILE A 62 4.34 10.19 -2.22
CA ILE A 62 3.27 9.74 -3.12
C ILE A 62 3.75 9.69 -4.58
N ALA A 63 4.56 10.63 -5.00
CA ALA A 63 5.11 10.67 -6.37
C ALA A 63 5.99 9.46 -6.71
N THR A 64 6.67 8.87 -5.70
CA THR A 64 7.47 7.65 -5.90
C THR A 64 6.65 6.36 -5.73
N ALA A 65 5.41 6.47 -5.22
CA ALA A 65 4.48 5.37 -5.08
C ALA A 65 3.67 5.13 -6.36
N VAL A 66 3.47 6.17 -7.16
CA VAL A 66 2.67 6.13 -8.40
C VAL A 66 3.47 5.51 -9.53
N THR A 67 2.82 4.62 -10.29
CA THR A 67 3.38 4.02 -11.50
C THR A 67 3.35 5.04 -12.66
N GLU A 68 4.33 4.97 -13.55
CA GLU A 68 4.39 5.81 -14.76
C GLU A 68 3.08 5.69 -15.58
N GLY A 69 2.54 6.83 -16.02
CA GLY A 69 1.27 6.90 -16.74
C GLY A 69 0.02 6.91 -15.85
N HIS A 70 0.18 6.89 -14.53
CA HIS A 70 -0.91 7.00 -13.56
C HIS A 70 -0.76 8.24 -12.69
N VAL A 71 -1.82 8.56 -11.99
CA VAL A 71 -1.89 9.67 -11.02
C VAL A 71 -2.44 9.18 -9.69
N ALA A 72 -2.06 9.85 -8.61
CA ALA A 72 -2.64 9.61 -7.29
C ALA A 72 -3.87 10.49 -7.12
N TYR A 73 -5.01 9.88 -6.84
CA TYR A 73 -6.27 10.57 -6.59
C TYR A 73 -6.78 10.25 -5.19
N THR A 74 -7.11 11.27 -4.41
CA THR A 74 -7.63 11.07 -3.04
C THR A 74 -9.12 11.26 -3.00
N VAL A 75 -9.81 10.27 -2.44
CA VAL A 75 -11.25 10.27 -2.23
C VAL A 75 -11.52 10.36 -0.72
N ALA A 76 -12.38 11.30 -0.32
CA ALA A 76 -12.91 11.35 1.04
C ALA A 76 -14.10 10.39 1.13
N LEU A 77 -14.04 9.46 2.09
CA LEU A 77 -15.02 8.39 2.25
C LEU A 77 -15.35 8.21 3.73
N ASP A 78 -16.56 7.77 4.01
CA ASP A 78 -16.94 7.33 5.35
C ASP A 78 -16.71 5.81 5.53
N SER A 79 -16.97 5.30 6.75
CA SER A 79 -16.77 3.89 7.07
C SER A 79 -17.66 2.95 6.24
N SER A 80 -18.81 3.42 5.75
CA SER A 80 -19.76 2.62 4.97
C SER A 80 -19.42 2.59 3.48
N THR A 81 -18.72 3.61 2.97
CA THR A 81 -18.38 3.76 1.55
C THR A 81 -16.93 3.42 1.24
N GLY A 82 -16.04 3.55 2.23
CA GLY A 82 -14.59 3.40 2.09
C GLY A 82 -14.01 2.14 2.73
N LEU A 83 -14.84 1.21 3.22
CA LEU A 83 -14.41 -0.04 3.87
C LEU A 83 -13.50 0.17 5.09
N SER A 84 -13.57 1.34 5.75
CA SER A 84 -12.77 1.65 6.93
C SER A 84 -13.20 0.77 8.13
N PRO A 85 -12.28 0.15 8.86
CA PRO A 85 -10.81 0.19 8.78
C PRO A 85 -10.17 -1.01 8.04
N LEU A 86 -10.88 -1.65 7.10
CA LEU A 86 -10.54 -2.97 6.58
C LEU A 86 -9.49 -2.97 5.45
N LEU A 87 -9.27 -1.83 4.77
CA LEU A 87 -8.28 -1.75 3.70
C LEU A 87 -6.86 -1.55 4.22
N SER A 88 -5.93 -2.06 3.43
CA SER A 88 -4.49 -1.86 3.58
C SER A 88 -3.91 -1.14 2.36
N VAL A 89 -2.78 -0.48 2.55
CA VAL A 89 -2.00 0.05 1.42
C VAL A 89 -1.48 -1.13 0.59
N GLY A 90 -1.76 -1.09 -0.71
CA GLY A 90 -1.45 -2.16 -1.66
C GLY A 90 -2.66 -2.99 -2.08
N ASP A 91 -3.77 -2.94 -1.33
CA ASP A 91 -5.01 -3.63 -1.72
C ASP A 91 -5.53 -3.13 -3.06
N LYS A 92 -6.28 -3.97 -3.73
CA LYS A 92 -6.99 -3.64 -4.96
C LYS A 92 -8.47 -3.45 -4.70
N VAL A 93 -9.02 -2.40 -5.27
CA VAL A 93 -10.44 -2.03 -5.14
C VAL A 93 -11.03 -1.67 -6.49
N ASP A 94 -12.32 -1.90 -6.64
CA ASP A 94 -13.13 -1.28 -7.69
C ASP A 94 -13.75 0.00 -7.14
N VAL A 95 -13.92 0.99 -7.99
CA VAL A 95 -14.55 2.26 -7.65
C VAL A 95 -15.90 2.36 -8.35
N LEU A 96 -16.95 2.35 -7.54
CA LEU A 96 -18.32 2.60 -7.98
C LEU A 96 -18.70 4.04 -7.67
N ALA A 97 -19.42 4.69 -8.56
CA ALA A 97 -19.92 6.04 -8.33
C ALA A 97 -21.28 6.27 -9.01
N SER A 98 -21.99 7.25 -8.51
CA SER A 98 -23.22 7.71 -9.13
C SER A 98 -22.89 8.75 -10.22
N VAL A 99 -23.31 8.45 -11.44
CA VAL A 99 -23.17 9.33 -12.60
C VAL A 99 -24.55 9.87 -12.94
N ASN A 100 -24.65 11.18 -13.14
CA ASN A 100 -25.88 11.87 -13.50
C ASN A 100 -25.74 12.45 -14.92
N ASP A 101 -26.53 11.95 -15.85
CA ASP A 101 -26.57 12.43 -17.24
C ASP A 101 -27.59 13.57 -17.47
N GLY A 102 -28.16 14.08 -16.39
CA GLY A 102 -29.19 15.12 -16.42
C GLY A 102 -30.65 14.60 -16.45
N GLN A 103 -30.84 13.31 -16.64
CA GLN A 103 -32.17 12.67 -16.65
C GLN A 103 -32.25 11.52 -15.64
N VAL A 104 -31.22 10.72 -15.54
CA VAL A 104 -31.18 9.52 -14.68
C VAL A 104 -29.87 9.50 -13.89
N VAL A 105 -29.94 9.08 -12.64
CA VAL A 105 -28.78 8.78 -11.82
C VAL A 105 -28.55 7.27 -11.88
N THR A 106 -27.43 6.85 -12.44
CA THR A 106 -27.00 5.45 -12.50
C THR A 106 -25.76 5.23 -11.65
N THR A 107 -25.59 4.01 -11.14
CA THR A 107 -24.35 3.63 -10.48
C THR A 107 -23.48 2.89 -11.49
N GLU A 108 -22.29 3.39 -11.72
CA GLU A 108 -21.34 2.83 -12.67
C GLU A 108 -20.02 2.49 -12.00
N ARG A 109 -19.30 1.52 -12.56
CA ARG A 109 -17.93 1.25 -12.20
C ARG A 109 -17.03 2.18 -13.01
N LEU A 110 -16.44 3.18 -12.36
CA LEU A 110 -15.57 4.16 -13.01
C LEU A 110 -14.12 3.70 -13.09
N ALA A 111 -13.70 2.79 -12.20
CA ALA A 111 -12.38 2.23 -12.22
C ALA A 111 -12.39 0.83 -11.62
N ASP A 112 -11.59 -0.07 -12.17
CA ASP A 112 -11.48 -1.46 -11.76
C ASP A 112 -10.06 -1.85 -11.39
N SER A 113 -9.92 -2.74 -10.39
CA SER A 113 -8.63 -3.27 -9.92
C SER A 113 -7.59 -2.20 -9.57
N ILE A 114 -8.05 -1.12 -8.96
CA ILE A 114 -7.25 0.06 -8.61
C ILE A 114 -6.48 -0.19 -7.32
N ARG A 115 -5.19 0.14 -7.32
CA ARG A 115 -4.33 -0.01 -6.15
C ARG A 115 -4.52 1.12 -5.14
N VAL A 116 -4.66 0.77 -3.87
CA VAL A 116 -4.65 1.72 -2.74
C VAL A 116 -3.20 2.15 -2.48
N LEU A 117 -2.92 3.46 -2.57
CA LEU A 117 -1.59 4.03 -2.36
C LEU A 117 -1.38 4.53 -0.93
N ALA A 118 -2.43 5.09 -0.32
CA ALA A 118 -2.34 5.64 1.03
C ALA A 118 -3.71 5.66 1.74
N LEU A 119 -3.68 5.61 3.06
CA LEU A 119 -4.83 5.77 3.96
C LEU A 119 -4.55 6.95 4.89
N ASP A 120 -5.35 8.03 4.83
CA ASP A 120 -5.10 9.31 5.51
C ASP A 120 -3.64 9.80 5.39
N GLY A 121 -3.06 9.69 4.19
CA GLY A 121 -1.67 10.06 3.92
C GLY A 121 -0.61 9.06 4.39
N ASN A 122 -0.99 7.95 5.03
CA ASN A 122 -0.06 6.90 5.37
C ASN A 122 0.20 5.98 4.17
N LEU A 123 1.44 5.94 3.70
CA LEU A 123 1.88 5.19 2.50
C LEU A 123 2.22 3.73 2.78
N SER A 124 1.86 3.18 3.93
CA SER A 124 2.17 1.77 4.26
C SER A 124 1.25 1.21 5.33
N GLY A 125 1.00 -0.09 5.25
CA GLY A 125 0.29 -0.88 6.26
C GLY A 125 -1.20 -0.63 6.31
N THR A 126 -1.80 -1.04 7.43
CA THR A 126 -3.21 -0.86 7.77
C THR A 126 -3.36 0.29 8.74
N LYS A 127 -4.55 0.87 8.81
CA LYS A 127 -4.90 1.87 9.81
C LYS A 127 -6.08 1.35 10.65
N SER A 128 -5.75 0.68 11.76
CA SER A 128 -6.71 -0.04 12.62
C SER A 128 -7.71 0.87 13.35
N ASP A 129 -7.37 2.13 13.54
CA ASP A 129 -8.22 3.17 14.15
C ASP A 129 -9.15 3.85 13.14
N GLY A 130 -9.16 3.34 11.90
CA GLY A 130 -9.99 3.85 10.81
C GLY A 130 -9.31 4.96 10.01
N TYR A 131 -9.92 5.29 8.87
CA TYR A 131 -9.48 6.35 7.95
C TYR A 131 -10.70 6.99 7.29
N SER A 132 -10.52 8.21 6.82
CA SER A 132 -11.54 8.99 6.10
C SER A 132 -11.11 9.37 4.68
N ASN A 133 -9.83 9.19 4.35
CA ASN A 133 -9.29 9.49 3.02
C ASN A 133 -8.53 8.30 2.49
N VAL A 134 -8.88 7.89 1.29
CA VAL A 134 -8.20 6.82 0.56
C VAL A 134 -7.56 7.42 -0.68
N THR A 135 -6.25 7.27 -0.82
CA THR A 135 -5.54 7.67 -2.05
C THR A 135 -5.34 6.44 -2.91
N ILE A 136 -5.81 6.52 -4.14
CA ILE A 136 -5.83 5.44 -5.12
C ILE A 136 -4.99 5.81 -6.35
N GLU A 137 -4.50 4.80 -7.06
CA GLU A 137 -3.74 4.93 -8.29
C GLU A 137 -4.67 4.75 -9.49
N VAL A 138 -4.87 5.81 -10.25
CA VAL A 138 -5.80 5.82 -11.38
C VAL A 138 -5.14 6.40 -12.63
N THR A 139 -5.72 6.20 -13.79
CA THR A 139 -5.34 6.94 -14.99
C THR A 139 -5.86 8.37 -14.92
N GLU A 140 -5.34 9.26 -15.76
CA GLU A 140 -5.82 10.66 -15.83
C GLU A 140 -7.29 10.73 -16.23
N ASP A 141 -7.74 9.91 -17.20
CA ASP A 141 -9.13 9.84 -17.61
C ASP A 141 -10.06 9.37 -16.48
N GLN A 142 -9.63 8.37 -15.70
CA GLN A 142 -10.36 7.92 -14.51
C GLN A 142 -10.43 9.02 -13.43
N ALA A 143 -9.34 9.76 -13.22
CA ALA A 143 -9.33 10.88 -12.28
C ALA A 143 -10.32 11.98 -12.68
N LEU A 144 -10.40 12.31 -13.97
CA LEU A 144 -11.38 13.26 -14.50
C LEU A 144 -12.81 12.76 -14.30
N ALA A 145 -13.09 11.49 -14.60
CA ALA A 145 -14.41 10.88 -14.38
C ALA A 145 -14.80 10.91 -12.90
N LEU A 146 -13.88 10.55 -12.01
CA LEU A 146 -14.10 10.58 -10.55
C LEU A 146 -14.35 11.99 -10.02
N SER A 147 -13.71 13.02 -10.62
CA SER A 147 -13.88 14.41 -10.20
C SER A 147 -15.28 14.96 -10.49
N SER A 148 -15.97 14.41 -11.47
CA SER A 148 -17.36 14.79 -11.85
C SER A 148 -18.42 13.89 -11.21
N ALA A 149 -18.03 12.77 -10.61
CA ALA A 149 -18.92 11.78 -10.03
C ALA A 149 -19.31 12.13 -8.59
N SER A 150 -20.39 11.52 -8.11
CA SER A 150 -20.86 11.62 -6.74
C SER A 150 -21.13 10.24 -6.15
N GLY A 151 -21.29 10.15 -4.81
CA GLY A 151 -21.64 8.89 -4.16
C GLY A 151 -20.61 7.79 -4.39
N ILE A 152 -19.31 8.14 -4.33
CA ILE A 152 -18.21 7.21 -4.56
C ILE A 152 -18.19 6.14 -3.47
N ARG A 153 -17.99 4.88 -3.87
CA ARG A 153 -17.87 3.71 -3.00
C ARG A 153 -16.73 2.82 -3.47
N LEU A 154 -16.03 2.23 -2.51
CA LEU A 154 -15.01 1.23 -2.80
C LEU A 154 -15.56 -0.18 -2.58
N VAL A 155 -15.14 -1.10 -3.44
CA VAL A 155 -15.42 -2.54 -3.33
C VAL A 155 -14.08 -3.25 -3.34
N ALA A 156 -13.75 -3.96 -2.25
CA ALA A 156 -12.50 -4.70 -2.16
C ALA A 156 -12.52 -5.92 -3.09
N LEU A 157 -11.41 -6.14 -3.77
CA LEU A 157 -11.18 -7.33 -4.57
C LEU A 157 -10.41 -8.37 -3.75
N PRO A 158 -10.64 -9.67 -3.97
CA PRO A 158 -9.82 -10.70 -3.35
C PRO A 158 -8.37 -10.57 -3.83
N GLU A 159 -7.41 -10.80 -2.93
CA GLU A 159 -6.05 -11.07 -3.38
C GLU A 159 -6.11 -12.29 -4.32
N THR A 160 -5.72 -12.08 -5.57
CA THR A 160 -5.51 -13.20 -6.50
C THR A 160 -4.22 -13.89 -6.06
N GLY A 161 -4.34 -14.79 -5.07
CA GLY A 161 -3.37 -15.84 -4.89
C GLY A 161 -3.31 -16.63 -6.20
N GLU A 162 -2.11 -16.91 -6.69
CA GLU A 162 -1.91 -17.84 -7.80
C GLU A 162 -2.80 -19.06 -7.59
N ALA A 163 -3.71 -19.28 -8.52
CA ALA A 163 -4.51 -20.50 -8.53
C ALA A 163 -3.54 -21.68 -8.53
N ASN A 164 -3.44 -22.33 -7.38
CA ASN A 164 -2.72 -23.58 -7.25
C ASN A 164 -3.44 -24.58 -8.17
N ASN A 165 -2.94 -24.75 -9.40
CA ASN A 165 -3.30 -25.85 -10.28
C ASN A 165 -2.84 -27.14 -9.59
N ALA A 166 -3.69 -27.71 -8.78
CA ALA A 166 -3.63 -29.10 -8.38
C ALA A 166 -4.59 -29.88 -9.27
N GLU A 167 -4.02 -30.53 -10.29
CA GLU A 167 -4.63 -31.72 -10.90
C GLU A 167 -4.65 -32.88 -9.91
#